data_030396678709a5fa4b3c2d163bd688eb
#
_entry.id   030396678709a5fa4b3c2d163bd688eb
#
_cell.length_a   1.000
_cell.length_b   1.000
_cell.length_c   1.000
_cell.angle_alpha   90.00
_cell.angle_beta   90.00
_cell.angle_gamma   90.00
#
_symmetry.space_group_name_H-M   'P 1'
#
loop_
_entity.id
_entity.type
_entity.pdbx_description
1 polymer ?
#
loop_
_entity_poly.entity_id
_entity_poly.type
_entity_poly.pdbx_seq_one_letter_code
_entity_poly.pdbx_strand_id
1 'polypeptide(L)'
;MKAMDVGQRPGSEIQQKNHVERAIIMAAGTGTRMRPVTLTTPKPLIRVKGVRMIDTVIQALHENGIYEIYVVVGYRKEQFACLTAEYKGVTLIENPYWDSCNNIASLYVAREQLENAMILDGDQIIYKKEILAPEFTHSGYNAVWTDEKTDEWLMQVKDGIVCSCSRTGGKGGWQLFSVSRWNREDGKRLKRHLELEFEKKQNRQIYWDDVAMFCHFEEYELGIYPMQDRKSVV
;
A
#
# COMPACT_ATOMS: atom_id res chain seq x y z
N MET A 1 -20.12 -23.35 53.05
CA MET A 1 -19.04 -22.84 52.20
C MET A 1 -19.29 -23.39 50.78
N LYS A 2 -19.90 -22.60 49.88
CA LYS A 2 -20.14 -22.97 48.49
C LYS A 2 -18.95 -22.45 47.66
N ALA A 3 -18.27 -23.34 46.96
CA ALA A 3 -17.24 -22.99 45.97
C ALA A 3 -17.88 -22.23 44.83
N MET A 4 -17.35 -21.01 44.54
CA MET A 4 -17.71 -20.25 43.33
C MET A 4 -17.02 -20.90 42.12
N ASP A 5 -17.86 -21.33 41.20
CA ASP A 5 -17.46 -21.81 39.89
C ASP A 5 -16.91 -20.62 39.09
N VAL A 6 -15.60 -20.68 38.76
CA VAL A 6 -14.94 -19.67 37.92
C VAL A 6 -15.25 -20.02 36.48
N GLY A 7 -16.29 -19.37 35.94
CA GLY A 7 -16.69 -19.49 34.56
C GLY A 7 -15.50 -19.26 33.61
N GLN A 8 -15.21 -20.25 32.79
CA GLN A 8 -14.26 -20.17 31.67
C GLN A 8 -14.70 -19.02 30.74
N ARG A 9 -13.75 -18.09 30.48
CA ARG A 9 -13.93 -17.07 29.44
C ARG A 9 -14.07 -17.80 28.10
N PRO A 10 -15.03 -17.40 27.24
CA PRO A 10 -15.14 -17.98 25.91
C PRO A 10 -13.84 -17.75 25.13
N GLY A 11 -13.41 -18.79 24.44
CA GLY A 11 -12.12 -18.87 23.74
C GLY A 11 -11.88 -17.70 22.80
N SER A 12 -10.63 -17.28 22.76
CA SER A 12 -10.11 -16.40 21.72
C SER A 12 -10.46 -17.02 20.37
N GLU A 13 -11.32 -16.36 19.60
CA GLU A 13 -11.49 -16.66 18.17
C GLU A 13 -10.11 -16.69 17.55
N ILE A 14 -9.75 -17.79 16.92
CA ILE A 14 -8.50 -17.92 16.16
C ILE A 14 -8.69 -16.98 14.96
N GLN A 15 -8.20 -15.76 15.05
CA GLN A 15 -8.19 -14.84 13.92
C GLN A 15 -7.47 -15.52 12.76
N GLN A 16 -8.17 -15.71 11.66
CA GLN A 16 -7.63 -16.32 10.46
C GLN A 16 -6.48 -15.45 9.94
N LYS A 17 -5.26 -15.97 9.95
CA LYS A 17 -4.11 -15.28 9.37
C LYS A 17 -4.18 -15.38 7.87
N ASN A 18 -4.11 -14.23 7.21
CA ASN A 18 -3.92 -14.13 5.77
C ASN A 18 -2.42 -14.08 5.46
N HIS A 19 -2.07 -14.34 4.20
CA HIS A 19 -0.69 -14.30 3.73
C HIS A 19 -0.62 -13.56 2.39
N VAL A 20 0.35 -12.64 2.27
CA VAL A 20 0.62 -11.92 1.02
C VAL A 20 1.30 -12.88 0.03
N GLU A 21 0.71 -13.08 -1.13
CA GLU A 21 1.24 -13.91 -2.20
C GLU A 21 2.02 -13.08 -3.23
N ARG A 22 1.64 -11.81 -3.41
CA ARG A 22 2.18 -10.92 -4.43
C ARG A 22 2.27 -9.47 -3.97
N ALA A 23 3.05 -8.68 -4.70
CA ALA A 23 3.16 -7.25 -4.47
C ALA A 23 2.87 -6.44 -5.74
N ILE A 24 2.24 -5.28 -5.58
CA ILE A 24 2.01 -4.28 -6.63
C ILE A 24 2.77 -3.02 -6.24
N ILE A 25 3.76 -2.64 -7.03
CA ILE A 25 4.58 -1.45 -6.81
C ILE A 25 4.11 -0.33 -7.74
N MET A 26 3.63 0.76 -7.18
CA MET A 26 3.15 1.93 -7.91
C MET A 26 4.32 2.81 -8.32
N ALA A 27 4.65 2.86 -9.62
CA ALA A 27 5.85 3.52 -10.13
C ALA A 27 5.60 4.36 -11.41
N ALA A 28 4.35 4.69 -11.73
CA ALA A 28 3.98 5.33 -12.99
C ALA A 28 4.08 6.87 -12.99
N GLY A 29 4.27 7.49 -11.81
CA GLY A 29 4.20 8.94 -11.62
C GLY A 29 5.41 9.71 -12.17
N THR A 30 5.20 11.01 -12.47
CA THR A 30 6.22 11.92 -13.03
C THR A 30 7.21 12.46 -12.01
N GLY A 31 6.90 12.41 -10.70
CA GLY A 31 7.77 12.90 -9.64
C GLY A 31 8.05 14.41 -9.69
N THR A 32 7.07 15.23 -10.08
CA THR A 32 7.22 16.66 -10.35
C THR A 32 7.88 17.46 -9.23
N ARG A 33 7.63 17.10 -7.97
CA ARG A 33 8.23 17.75 -6.79
C ARG A 33 9.77 17.63 -6.71
N MET A 34 10.34 16.64 -7.41
CA MET A 34 11.79 16.39 -7.43
C MET A 34 12.47 16.89 -8.72
N ARG A 35 11.82 17.74 -9.51
CA ARG A 35 12.49 18.39 -10.65
C ARG A 35 13.65 19.27 -10.18
N PRO A 36 14.76 19.34 -10.93
CA PRO A 36 14.95 18.84 -12.30
C PRO A 36 15.37 17.35 -12.42
N VAL A 37 15.70 16.66 -11.32
CA VAL A 37 16.22 15.28 -11.37
C VAL A 37 15.26 14.34 -12.09
N THR A 38 13.95 14.45 -11.84
CA THR A 38 12.93 13.61 -12.46
C THR A 38 12.64 13.94 -13.93
N LEU A 39 13.24 14.97 -14.50
CA LEU A 39 13.15 15.23 -15.95
C LEU A 39 13.86 14.15 -16.78
N THR A 40 14.84 13.47 -16.24
CA THR A 40 15.64 12.43 -16.93
C THR A 40 15.47 11.05 -16.34
N THR A 41 15.13 10.93 -15.05
CA THR A 41 15.06 9.65 -14.33
C THR A 41 13.76 9.56 -13.53
N PRO A 42 12.91 8.52 -13.71
CA PRO A 42 11.77 8.28 -12.85
C PRO A 42 12.14 8.25 -11.38
N LYS A 43 11.29 8.82 -10.51
CA LYS A 43 11.59 8.92 -9.07
C LYS A 43 11.99 7.58 -8.45
N PRO A 44 11.33 6.44 -8.71
CA PRO A 44 11.71 5.14 -8.16
C PRO A 44 13.13 4.66 -8.56
N LEU A 45 13.64 5.13 -9.70
CA LEU A 45 14.98 4.78 -10.20
C LEU A 45 16.08 5.73 -9.75
N ILE A 46 15.76 6.81 -9.02
CA ILE A 46 16.76 7.71 -8.45
C ILE A 46 17.59 6.95 -7.41
N ARG A 47 18.91 7.16 -7.47
CA ARG A 47 19.83 6.55 -6.53
C ARG A 47 20.06 7.43 -5.30
N VAL A 48 19.80 6.83 -4.14
CA VAL A 48 20.15 7.41 -2.84
C VAL A 48 21.28 6.59 -2.25
N LYS A 49 22.43 7.22 -1.99
CA LYS A 49 23.65 6.53 -1.55
C LYS A 49 24.05 5.34 -2.46
N GLY A 50 23.84 5.49 -3.77
CA GLY A 50 24.23 4.49 -4.77
C GLY A 50 23.20 3.40 -5.07
N VAL A 51 22.12 3.28 -4.28
CA VAL A 51 21.03 2.28 -4.45
C VAL A 51 19.77 2.97 -4.97
N ARG A 52 19.09 2.41 -5.99
CA ARG A 52 17.80 2.94 -6.45
C ARG A 52 16.75 2.77 -5.35
N MET A 53 15.83 3.73 -5.23
CA MET A 53 14.77 3.64 -4.22
C MET A 53 13.98 2.34 -4.35
N ILE A 54 13.54 1.99 -5.56
CA ILE A 54 12.79 0.77 -5.85
C ILE A 54 13.56 -0.53 -5.54
N ASP A 55 14.90 -0.51 -5.62
CA ASP A 55 15.73 -1.68 -5.28
C ASP A 55 15.54 -2.07 -3.81
N THR A 56 15.43 -1.07 -2.91
CA THR A 56 15.22 -1.35 -1.48
C THR A 56 13.85 -2.00 -1.23
N VAL A 57 12.85 -1.62 -2.02
CA VAL A 57 11.50 -2.19 -1.97
C VAL A 57 11.52 -3.63 -2.44
N ILE A 58 12.06 -3.90 -3.65
CA ILE A 58 12.09 -5.25 -4.23
C ILE A 58 12.92 -6.21 -3.36
N GLN A 59 14.08 -5.77 -2.87
CA GLN A 59 14.92 -6.56 -1.97
C GLN A 59 14.20 -6.92 -0.68
N ALA A 60 13.53 -5.96 -0.03
CA ALA A 60 12.77 -6.21 1.18
C ALA A 60 11.58 -7.17 0.95
N LEU A 61 10.92 -7.11 -0.22
CA LEU A 61 9.89 -8.08 -0.60
C LEU A 61 10.47 -9.48 -0.77
N HIS A 62 11.59 -9.63 -1.50
CA HIS A 62 12.27 -10.92 -1.68
C HIS A 62 12.74 -11.52 -0.35
N GLU A 63 13.28 -10.71 0.56
CA GLU A 63 13.70 -11.14 1.90
C GLU A 63 12.53 -11.60 2.78
N ASN A 64 11.31 -11.16 2.46
CA ASN A 64 10.05 -11.64 3.06
C ASN A 64 9.39 -12.79 2.28
N GLY A 65 10.06 -13.34 1.26
CA GLY A 65 9.55 -14.46 0.47
C GLY A 65 8.53 -14.08 -0.60
N ILE A 66 8.31 -12.79 -0.86
CA ILE A 66 7.37 -12.31 -1.87
C ILE A 66 8.13 -12.10 -3.18
N TYR A 67 7.94 -13.02 -4.14
CA TYR A 67 8.64 -13.02 -5.43
C TYR A 67 7.74 -12.68 -6.61
N GLU A 68 6.43 -12.77 -6.48
CA GLU A 68 5.48 -12.34 -7.52
C GLU A 68 5.27 -10.83 -7.39
N ILE A 69 5.98 -10.03 -8.21
CA ILE A 69 6.03 -8.58 -8.08
C ILE A 69 5.60 -7.92 -9.39
N TYR A 70 4.59 -7.08 -9.33
CA TYR A 70 4.07 -6.28 -10.44
C TYR A 70 4.46 -4.82 -10.24
N VAL A 71 5.28 -4.27 -11.15
CA VAL A 71 5.66 -2.86 -11.13
C VAL A 71 4.82 -2.11 -12.15
N VAL A 72 3.96 -1.21 -11.68
CA VAL A 72 3.13 -0.39 -12.55
C VAL A 72 3.92 0.81 -13.01
N VAL A 73 4.20 0.90 -14.30
CA VAL A 73 5.05 1.91 -14.94
C VAL A 73 4.27 2.80 -15.89
N GLY A 74 4.72 4.03 -16.09
CA GLY A 74 4.10 4.99 -17.01
C GLY A 74 5.12 5.98 -17.53
N TYR A 75 5.38 7.05 -16.77
CA TYR A 75 6.40 8.03 -17.13
C TYR A 75 7.76 7.38 -17.32
N ARG A 76 8.35 7.53 -18.52
CA ARG A 76 9.65 6.94 -18.91
C ARG A 76 9.75 5.44 -18.61
N LYS A 77 8.66 4.71 -18.90
CA LYS A 77 8.53 3.27 -18.64
C LYS A 77 9.68 2.42 -19.17
N GLU A 78 10.30 2.83 -20.26
CA GLU A 78 11.43 2.12 -20.90
C GLU A 78 12.64 1.95 -19.95
N GLN A 79 12.82 2.86 -19.00
CA GLN A 79 13.93 2.79 -18.04
C GLN A 79 13.75 1.70 -16.99
N PHE A 80 12.54 1.19 -16.81
CA PHE A 80 12.24 0.13 -15.85
C PHE A 80 12.56 -1.28 -16.37
N ALA A 81 12.87 -1.42 -17.67
CA ALA A 81 13.17 -2.72 -18.29
C ALA A 81 14.32 -3.47 -17.57
N CYS A 82 15.28 -2.75 -16.98
CA CYS A 82 16.35 -3.35 -16.21
C CYS A 82 15.86 -4.18 -15.02
N LEU A 83 14.72 -3.85 -14.41
CA LEU A 83 14.21 -4.55 -13.23
C LEU A 83 13.84 -6.00 -13.55
N THR A 84 13.28 -6.27 -14.73
CA THR A 84 12.91 -7.64 -15.13
C THR A 84 14.14 -8.53 -15.40
N ALA A 85 15.27 -7.93 -15.77
CA ALA A 85 16.53 -8.63 -15.97
C ALA A 85 17.29 -8.86 -14.64
N GLU A 86 17.19 -7.91 -13.72
CA GLU A 86 17.95 -7.91 -12.46
C GLU A 86 17.23 -8.68 -11.33
N TYR A 87 15.90 -8.72 -11.34
CA TYR A 87 15.11 -9.29 -10.24
C TYR A 87 14.17 -10.39 -10.74
N LYS A 88 14.28 -11.57 -10.10
CA LYS A 88 13.38 -12.69 -10.37
C LYS A 88 11.94 -12.34 -9.96
N GLY A 89 10.98 -12.71 -10.81
CA GLY A 89 9.55 -12.58 -10.51
C GLY A 89 8.98 -11.17 -10.69
N VAL A 90 9.78 -10.22 -11.18
CA VAL A 90 9.30 -8.87 -11.51
C VAL A 90 8.65 -8.85 -12.89
N THR A 91 7.43 -8.34 -12.96
CA THR A 91 6.66 -8.10 -14.19
C THR A 91 6.28 -6.62 -14.27
N LEU A 92 6.44 -6.00 -15.43
CA LEU A 92 6.00 -4.62 -15.64
C LEU A 92 4.57 -4.59 -16.18
N ILE A 93 3.74 -3.71 -15.59
CA ILE A 93 2.39 -3.40 -16.09
C ILE A 93 2.40 -1.94 -16.56
N GLU A 94 2.05 -1.72 -17.80
CA GLU A 94 1.97 -0.36 -18.32
C GLU A 94 0.66 0.32 -17.88
N ASN A 95 0.77 1.53 -17.34
CA ASN A 95 -0.34 2.44 -17.15
C ASN A 95 -0.38 3.46 -18.31
N PRO A 96 -1.27 3.31 -19.31
CA PRO A 96 -1.37 4.26 -20.41
C PRO A 96 -2.01 5.60 -20.02
N TYR A 97 -2.55 5.72 -18.81
CA TYR A 97 -3.26 6.90 -18.31
C TYR A 97 -2.39 7.75 -17.35
N TRP A 98 -1.09 7.49 -17.28
CA TRP A 98 -0.19 8.09 -16.27
C TRP A 98 -0.10 9.62 -16.33
N ASP A 99 -0.40 10.24 -17.47
CA ASP A 99 -0.35 11.70 -17.72
C ASP A 99 -1.71 12.38 -17.64
N SER A 100 -2.79 11.62 -17.67
CA SER A 100 -4.17 12.13 -17.78
C SER A 100 -5.05 11.80 -16.57
N CYS A 101 -4.62 10.85 -15.73
CA CYS A 101 -5.36 10.41 -14.54
C CYS A 101 -4.47 10.47 -13.28
N ASN A 102 -5.11 10.48 -12.10
CA ASN A 102 -4.39 10.29 -10.86
C ASN A 102 -4.03 8.80 -10.65
N ASN A 103 -3.43 8.46 -9.52
CA ASN A 103 -2.87 7.12 -9.28
C ASN A 103 -3.92 6.00 -9.16
N ILE A 104 -5.22 6.31 -9.08
CA ILE A 104 -6.29 5.30 -9.26
C ILE A 104 -6.09 4.52 -10.57
N ALA A 105 -5.66 5.18 -11.64
CA ALA A 105 -5.38 4.54 -12.91
C ALA A 105 -4.27 3.49 -12.81
N SER A 106 -3.25 3.72 -11.97
CA SER A 106 -2.18 2.76 -11.76
C SER A 106 -2.68 1.49 -11.08
N LEU A 107 -3.53 1.61 -10.06
CA LEU A 107 -4.09 0.41 -9.44
C LEU A 107 -5.15 -0.25 -10.32
N TYR A 108 -5.91 0.55 -11.09
CA TYR A 108 -6.90 0.03 -12.04
C TYR A 108 -6.26 -0.89 -13.11
N VAL A 109 -5.10 -0.54 -13.68
CA VAL A 109 -4.43 -1.41 -14.66
C VAL A 109 -3.87 -2.70 -14.04
N ALA A 110 -3.57 -2.68 -12.75
CA ALA A 110 -3.09 -3.85 -11.99
C ALA A 110 -4.20 -4.61 -11.24
N ARG A 111 -5.47 -4.26 -11.43
CA ARG A 111 -6.60 -4.75 -10.62
C ARG A 111 -6.82 -6.26 -10.60
N GLU A 112 -6.31 -6.98 -11.60
CA GLU A 112 -6.38 -8.44 -11.64
C GLU A 112 -5.45 -9.11 -10.60
N GLN A 113 -4.54 -8.34 -9.98
CA GLN A 113 -3.51 -8.83 -9.06
C GLN A 113 -3.79 -8.51 -7.59
N LEU A 114 -5.02 -8.10 -7.25
CA LEU A 114 -5.35 -7.57 -5.92
C LEU A 114 -5.62 -8.63 -4.84
N GLU A 115 -5.85 -9.89 -5.23
CA GLU A 115 -6.11 -10.96 -4.26
C GLU A 115 -4.82 -11.34 -3.51
N ASN A 116 -4.86 -11.35 -2.18
CA ASN A 116 -3.72 -11.61 -1.30
C ASN A 116 -2.49 -10.76 -1.66
N ALA A 117 -2.71 -9.48 -1.91
CA ALA A 117 -1.70 -8.56 -2.42
C ALA A 117 -1.22 -7.56 -1.38
N MET A 118 0.05 -7.17 -1.50
CA MET A 118 0.60 -5.97 -0.88
C MET A 118 0.71 -4.87 -1.94
N ILE A 119 0.21 -3.68 -1.63
CA ILE A 119 0.33 -2.50 -2.52
C ILE A 119 1.24 -1.50 -1.84
N LEU A 120 2.21 -0.96 -2.59
CA LEU A 120 3.19 -0.01 -2.07
C LEU A 120 3.71 0.92 -3.17
N ASP A 121 4.25 2.07 -2.76
CA ASP A 121 4.86 3.03 -3.67
C ASP A 121 6.32 2.65 -3.98
N GLY A 122 6.73 2.81 -5.24
CA GLY A 122 8.08 2.49 -5.71
C GLY A 122 9.12 3.57 -5.38
N ASP A 123 8.69 4.71 -4.89
CA ASP A 123 9.54 5.86 -4.55
C ASP A 123 9.80 5.98 -3.04
N GLN A 124 9.65 4.88 -2.33
CA GLN A 124 9.99 4.70 -0.92
C GLN A 124 11.37 4.06 -0.76
N ILE A 125 12.01 4.31 0.37
CA ILE A 125 13.23 3.61 0.80
C ILE A 125 12.85 2.75 2.01
N ILE A 126 12.96 1.43 1.86
CA ILE A 126 12.68 0.49 2.95
C ILE A 126 13.96 0.21 3.71
N TYR A 127 14.02 0.66 4.96
CA TYR A 127 15.17 0.41 5.85
C TYR A 127 14.99 -0.84 6.71
N LYS A 128 13.75 -1.17 7.06
CA LYS A 128 13.43 -2.33 7.89
C LYS A 128 12.46 -3.23 7.13
N LYS A 129 12.95 -4.37 6.66
CA LYS A 129 12.15 -5.32 5.87
C LYS A 129 10.93 -5.87 6.61
N GLU A 130 11.00 -5.90 7.93
CA GLU A 130 9.94 -6.42 8.80
C GLU A 130 8.61 -5.68 8.62
N ILE A 131 8.65 -4.43 8.15
CA ILE A 131 7.42 -3.68 7.83
C ILE A 131 6.66 -4.25 6.63
N LEU A 132 7.31 -5.10 5.82
CA LEU A 132 6.73 -5.83 4.70
C LEU A 132 6.45 -7.31 5.04
N ALA A 133 6.33 -7.65 6.32
CA ALA A 133 5.95 -9.01 6.74
C ALA A 133 4.68 -9.48 6.03
N PRO A 134 4.66 -10.72 5.47
CA PRO A 134 3.57 -11.18 4.63
C PRO A 134 2.32 -11.61 5.40
N GLU A 135 2.45 -11.96 6.69
CA GLU A 135 1.30 -12.38 7.50
C GLU A 135 0.50 -11.15 7.97
N PHE A 136 -0.82 -11.27 7.89
CA PHE A 136 -1.72 -10.22 8.32
C PHE A 136 -3.11 -10.75 8.73
N THR A 137 -3.89 -9.98 9.47
CA THR A 137 -5.24 -10.37 9.95
C THR A 137 -6.33 -9.70 9.16
N HIS A 138 -6.27 -8.39 8.96
CA HIS A 138 -7.24 -7.59 8.24
C HIS A 138 -6.58 -6.91 7.04
N SER A 139 -7.30 -6.63 5.98
CA SER A 139 -6.83 -5.68 4.98
C SER A 139 -6.59 -4.33 5.66
N GLY A 140 -5.57 -3.60 5.23
CA GLY A 140 -5.26 -2.33 5.90
C GLY A 140 -3.87 -1.80 5.62
N TYR A 141 -3.45 -0.81 6.38
CA TYR A 141 -2.31 0.04 6.08
C TYR A 141 -1.24 0.04 7.17
N ASN A 142 0.02 0.17 6.76
CA ASN A 142 1.07 0.53 7.70
C ASN A 142 0.84 1.95 8.20
N ALA A 143 1.06 2.18 9.48
CA ALA A 143 0.82 3.47 10.10
C ALA A 143 1.81 3.78 11.22
N VAL A 144 2.02 5.08 11.48
CA VAL A 144 2.80 5.58 12.62
C VAL A 144 1.95 6.54 13.43
N TRP A 145 1.91 6.35 14.75
CA TRP A 145 1.25 7.31 15.64
C TRP A 145 1.98 8.65 15.64
N THR A 146 1.24 9.75 15.58
CA THR A 146 1.79 11.10 15.74
C THR A 146 0.91 11.96 16.63
N ASP A 147 1.55 12.63 17.60
CA ASP A 147 0.94 13.70 18.40
C ASP A 147 1.21 15.08 17.81
N GLU A 148 2.07 15.15 16.79
CA GLU A 148 2.38 16.39 16.09
C GLU A 148 1.36 16.66 14.99
N LYS A 149 1.22 17.94 14.62
CA LYS A 149 0.42 18.31 13.46
C LYS A 149 1.08 17.78 12.18
N THR A 150 0.29 17.11 11.35
CA THR A 150 0.71 16.61 10.04
C THR A 150 -0.33 17.01 8.99
N ASP A 151 0.12 17.20 7.74
CA ASP A 151 -0.74 17.39 6.57
C ASP A 151 -0.95 16.08 5.80
N GLU A 152 -0.32 14.98 6.26
CA GLU A 152 -0.50 13.63 5.69
C GLU A 152 -1.83 13.02 6.16
N TRP A 153 -2.32 12.02 5.43
CA TRP A 153 -3.55 11.34 5.80
C TRP A 153 -3.47 10.77 7.20
N LEU A 154 -4.46 11.12 8.03
CA LEU A 154 -4.48 10.79 9.45
C LEU A 154 -5.72 9.97 9.78
N MET A 155 -5.50 8.74 10.24
CA MET A 155 -6.54 7.79 10.60
C MET A 155 -6.85 7.85 12.10
N GLN A 156 -8.12 7.73 12.47
CA GLN A 156 -8.55 7.39 13.82
C GLN A 156 -8.88 5.90 13.85
N VAL A 157 -8.45 5.24 14.92
CA VAL A 157 -8.51 3.79 15.05
C VAL A 157 -9.13 3.42 16.38
N LYS A 158 -10.06 2.48 16.35
CA LYS A 158 -10.66 1.88 17.53
C LYS A 158 -10.54 0.36 17.43
N ASP A 159 -10.04 -0.28 18.48
CA ASP A 159 -9.86 -1.74 18.56
C ASP A 159 -9.06 -2.33 17.39
N GLY A 160 -8.08 -1.56 16.86
CA GLY A 160 -7.23 -1.95 15.73
C GLY A 160 -7.82 -1.68 14.34
N ILE A 161 -9.08 -1.22 14.27
CA ILE A 161 -9.80 -0.94 13.02
C ILE A 161 -9.94 0.57 12.79
N VAL A 162 -9.73 0.99 11.55
CA VAL A 162 -9.90 2.39 11.13
C VAL A 162 -11.37 2.77 11.19
N CYS A 163 -11.69 3.82 11.94
CA CYS A 163 -13.06 4.32 12.07
C CYS A 163 -13.27 5.66 11.34
N SER A 164 -12.20 6.38 11.02
CA SER A 164 -12.26 7.56 10.14
C SER A 164 -10.88 7.89 9.60
N CYS A 165 -10.83 8.69 8.51
CA CYS A 165 -9.59 9.19 7.93
C CYS A 165 -9.76 10.65 7.49
N SER A 166 -8.77 11.49 7.80
CA SER A 166 -8.68 12.88 7.32
C SER A 166 -7.65 12.96 6.20
N ARG A 167 -8.06 13.47 5.03
CA ARG A 167 -7.14 13.75 3.89
C ARG A 167 -6.23 14.95 4.13
N THR A 168 -6.63 15.86 5.00
CA THR A 168 -5.92 17.11 5.29
C THR A 168 -5.10 17.05 6.55
N GLY A 169 -4.89 15.82 7.05
CA GLY A 169 -4.14 15.59 8.27
C GLY A 169 -4.86 16.01 9.54
N GLY A 170 -4.08 16.46 10.51
CA GLY A 170 -4.56 16.82 11.83
C GLY A 170 -3.51 16.66 12.90
N LYS A 171 -3.94 16.41 14.14
CA LYS A 171 -3.10 16.16 15.31
C LYS A 171 -3.68 14.99 16.12
N GLY A 172 -2.80 14.13 16.59
CA GLY A 172 -3.22 12.98 17.42
C GLY A 172 -3.94 11.91 16.62
N GLY A 173 -3.20 10.99 16.00
CA GLY A 173 -3.76 9.92 15.19
C GLY A 173 -2.68 9.09 14.50
N TRP A 174 -3.12 8.15 13.67
CA TRP A 174 -2.26 7.25 12.91
C TRP A 174 -2.03 7.80 11.51
N GLN A 175 -0.82 8.29 11.24
CA GLN A 175 -0.42 8.73 9.91
C GLN A 175 -0.33 7.51 9.00
N LEU A 176 -1.02 7.56 7.85
CA LEU A 176 -1.00 6.52 6.83
C LEU A 176 0.33 6.52 6.08
N PHE A 177 0.87 5.32 5.85
CA PHE A 177 1.97 5.08 4.93
C PHE A 177 1.51 4.21 3.77
N SER A 178 2.05 4.46 2.57
CA SER A 178 1.66 3.79 1.33
C SER A 178 2.20 2.36 1.26
N VAL A 179 1.96 1.56 2.30
CA VAL A 179 2.14 0.11 2.35
C VAL A 179 0.86 -0.48 2.88
N SER A 180 0.15 -1.23 2.07
CA SER A 180 -1.12 -1.86 2.45
C SER A 180 -1.15 -3.34 2.10
N ARG A 181 -1.99 -4.10 2.80
CA ARG A 181 -2.23 -5.52 2.58
C ARG A 181 -3.70 -5.75 2.32
N TRP A 182 -4.00 -6.63 1.38
CA TRP A 182 -5.35 -6.92 0.95
C TRP A 182 -5.56 -8.43 0.93
N ASN A 183 -6.51 -8.92 1.73
CA ASN A 183 -6.89 -10.32 1.69
C ASN A 183 -7.65 -10.63 0.39
N ARG A 184 -7.93 -11.90 0.13
CA ARG A 184 -8.58 -12.34 -1.10
C ARG A 184 -9.93 -11.66 -1.32
N GLU A 185 -10.78 -11.60 -0.31
CA GLU A 185 -12.15 -11.07 -0.46
C GLU A 185 -12.15 -9.55 -0.62
N ASP A 186 -11.33 -8.86 0.15
CA ASP A 186 -11.19 -7.40 0.01
C ASP A 186 -10.46 -7.02 -1.29
N GLY A 187 -9.52 -7.83 -1.77
CA GLY A 187 -8.89 -7.65 -3.08
C GLY A 187 -9.91 -7.75 -4.22
N LYS A 188 -10.80 -8.75 -4.19
CA LYS A 188 -11.91 -8.87 -5.15
C LYS A 188 -12.89 -7.70 -5.05
N ARG A 189 -13.18 -7.26 -3.83
CA ARG A 189 -14.06 -6.11 -3.60
C ARG A 189 -13.43 -4.83 -4.14
N LEU A 190 -12.14 -4.61 -3.85
CA LEU A 190 -11.38 -3.45 -4.35
C LEU A 190 -11.33 -3.42 -5.88
N LYS A 191 -11.13 -4.57 -6.54
CA LYS A 191 -11.23 -4.66 -8.00
C LYS A 191 -12.57 -4.13 -8.51
N ARG A 192 -13.69 -4.62 -7.97
CA ARG A 192 -15.04 -4.16 -8.40
C ARG A 192 -15.24 -2.67 -8.16
N HIS A 193 -14.75 -2.14 -7.05
CA HIS A 193 -14.87 -0.72 -6.73
C HIS A 193 -13.98 0.15 -7.63
N LEU A 194 -12.78 -0.32 -7.96
CA LEU A 194 -11.92 0.36 -8.96
C LEU A 194 -12.60 0.43 -10.33
N GLU A 195 -13.20 -0.67 -10.79
CA GLU A 195 -13.95 -0.69 -12.05
C GLU A 195 -15.17 0.25 -12.00
N LEU A 196 -15.89 0.27 -10.88
CA LEU A 196 -17.02 1.18 -10.69
C LEU A 196 -16.58 2.66 -10.72
N GLU A 197 -15.56 3.02 -9.95
CA GLU A 197 -15.08 4.41 -9.86
C GLU A 197 -14.44 4.85 -11.18
N PHE A 198 -13.52 4.04 -11.73
CA PHE A 198 -12.73 4.42 -12.91
C PHE A 198 -13.54 4.35 -14.22
N GLU A 199 -14.31 3.27 -14.44
CA GLU A 199 -15.02 3.06 -15.69
C GLU A 199 -16.42 3.68 -15.71
N LYS A 200 -17.24 3.43 -14.65
CA LYS A 200 -18.64 3.83 -14.65
C LYS A 200 -18.83 5.26 -14.20
N LYS A 201 -18.21 5.64 -13.07
CA LYS A 201 -18.32 7.00 -12.54
C LYS A 201 -17.32 7.99 -13.17
N GLN A 202 -16.34 7.51 -13.95
CA GLN A 202 -15.27 8.32 -14.54
C GLN A 202 -14.50 9.15 -13.50
N ASN A 203 -14.39 8.63 -12.28
CA ASN A 203 -13.75 9.29 -11.15
C ASN A 203 -12.21 9.09 -11.19
N ARG A 204 -11.56 9.66 -12.22
CA ARG A 204 -10.17 9.38 -12.62
C ARG A 204 -9.13 10.25 -11.95
N GLN A 205 -9.56 11.25 -11.16
CA GLN A 205 -8.67 12.22 -10.51
C GLN A 205 -8.49 11.99 -9.01
N ILE A 206 -9.03 10.89 -8.48
CA ILE A 206 -8.85 10.48 -7.09
C ILE A 206 -7.59 9.63 -6.91
N TYR A 207 -7.13 9.52 -5.67
CA TYR A 207 -6.15 8.51 -5.28
C TYR A 207 -6.81 7.14 -5.23
N TRP A 208 -6.04 6.07 -5.47
CA TRP A 208 -6.58 4.72 -5.36
C TRP A 208 -7.04 4.38 -3.92
N ASP A 209 -6.34 4.94 -2.92
CA ASP A 209 -6.71 4.81 -1.51
C ASP A 209 -8.09 5.43 -1.20
N ASP A 210 -8.50 6.46 -1.96
CA ASP A 210 -9.83 7.06 -1.82
C ASP A 210 -10.94 6.03 -2.02
N VAL A 211 -10.70 5.02 -2.85
CA VAL A 211 -11.71 4.01 -3.19
C VAL A 211 -12.19 3.29 -1.93
N ALA A 212 -11.29 2.76 -1.13
CA ALA A 212 -11.65 2.06 0.11
C ALA A 212 -11.87 3.01 1.29
N MET A 213 -11.08 4.10 1.39
CA MET A 213 -11.11 5.00 2.55
C MET A 213 -12.27 6.01 2.55
N PHE A 214 -12.83 6.33 1.37
CA PHE A 214 -13.86 7.38 1.28
C PHE A 214 -15.03 7.03 0.36
N CYS A 215 -14.79 6.38 -0.78
CA CYS A 215 -15.87 6.08 -1.72
C CYS A 215 -16.76 4.92 -1.24
N HIS A 216 -16.15 3.94 -0.56
CA HIS A 216 -16.79 2.69 -0.14
C HIS A 216 -16.40 2.27 1.28
N PHE A 217 -16.13 3.21 2.15
CA PHE A 217 -15.57 2.98 3.49
C PHE A 217 -16.35 1.95 4.30
N GLU A 218 -17.67 2.06 4.29
CA GLU A 218 -18.58 1.18 5.05
C GLU A 218 -18.54 -0.30 4.60
N GLU A 219 -17.93 -0.57 3.45
CA GLU A 219 -17.82 -1.93 2.91
C GLU A 219 -16.51 -2.61 3.31
N TYR A 220 -15.61 -1.92 4.02
CA TYR A 220 -14.31 -2.44 4.44
C TYR A 220 -14.12 -2.36 5.95
N GLU A 221 -13.45 -3.36 6.48
CA GLU A 221 -12.97 -3.40 7.86
C GLU A 221 -11.43 -3.32 7.84
N LEU A 222 -10.93 -2.08 7.69
CA LEU A 222 -9.51 -1.83 7.48
C LEU A 222 -8.75 -1.78 8.80
N GLY A 223 -7.72 -2.60 8.94
CA GLY A 223 -6.81 -2.59 10.07
C GLY A 223 -5.63 -1.65 9.90
N ILE A 224 -4.81 -1.51 10.95
CA ILE A 224 -3.52 -0.84 10.88
C ILE A 224 -2.39 -1.80 11.26
N TYR A 225 -1.21 -1.56 10.70
CA TYR A 225 0.06 -2.22 11.02
C TYR A 225 1.03 -1.18 11.57
N PRO A 226 1.12 -1.05 12.91
CA PRO A 226 1.94 -0.04 13.55
C PRO A 226 3.42 -0.21 13.22
N MET A 227 4.06 0.86 12.75
CA MET A 227 5.51 0.96 12.63
C MET A 227 6.07 1.75 13.81
N GLN A 228 7.27 1.38 14.27
CA GLN A 228 7.90 2.00 15.45
C GLN A 228 8.26 3.47 15.24
N ASP A 229 8.66 3.83 14.02
CA ASP A 229 9.02 5.19 13.65
C ASP A 229 8.87 5.43 12.13
N ARG A 230 8.85 6.73 11.75
CA ARG A 230 8.80 7.16 10.35
C ARG A 230 10.07 6.79 9.55
N LYS A 231 11.17 6.43 10.22
CA LYS A 231 12.45 6.09 9.58
C LYS A 231 12.48 4.65 9.06
N SER A 232 11.46 3.85 9.33
CA SER A 232 11.35 2.49 8.76
C SER A 232 11.06 2.53 7.26
N VAL A 233 10.42 3.62 6.79
CA VAL A 233 10.11 3.96 5.39
C VAL A 233 10.33 5.46 5.20
N VAL A 234 11.04 5.87 4.16
CA VAL A 234 11.24 7.28 3.77
C VAL A 234 10.98 7.45 2.28
#